data_cea30964c237a0020b98a4c5b8957524
#
_entry.id   cea30964c237a0020b98a4c5b8957524
#
_cell.length_a   1.000
_cell.length_b   1.000
_cell.length_c   1.000
_cell.angle_alpha   90.00
_cell.angle_beta   90.00
_cell.angle_gamma   90.00
#
_symmetry.space_group_name_H-M   'P 1'
#
loop_
_entity.id
_entity.type
_entity.pdbx_description
1 polymer ?
#
loop_
_entity_poly.entity_id
_entity_poly.type
_entity_poly.pdbx_seq_one_letter_code
_entity_poly.pdbx_strand_id
1 'polypeptide(L)'
;MSVTAANTNEQLVLDFFEVLSSGDLEALREFYHEHSVWEPKVKNIAGAGKHVGMDIIDKFLAPVRGMFEPGDPKVHVQNMFSAGPFVCVESFSTGKTMDGKIYENDYCWVFEVSNGKIDAMREYMDSHYTAKLFGMD
;
A
#
# COMPACT_ATOMS: atom_id res chain seq x y z
N MET A 1 -5.80 6.51 -18.43
CA MET A 1 -4.41 6.68 -18.90
C MET A 1 -3.46 5.98 -17.94
N SER A 2 -2.56 5.16 -18.47
CA SER A 2 -1.60 4.43 -17.65
C SER A 2 -0.41 5.31 -17.30
N VAL A 3 0.11 5.14 -16.10
CA VAL A 3 1.35 5.76 -15.67
C VAL A 3 2.51 4.87 -16.13
N THR A 4 3.54 5.49 -16.70
CA THR A 4 4.73 4.80 -17.19
C THR A 4 5.92 5.15 -16.31
N ALA A 5 6.73 4.14 -15.96
CA ALA A 5 7.93 4.34 -15.16
C ALA A 5 9.02 5.05 -15.95
N ALA A 6 9.67 6.02 -15.32
CA ALA A 6 10.79 6.75 -15.92
C ALA A 6 12.16 6.11 -15.58
N ASN A 7 12.20 5.21 -14.61
CA ASN A 7 13.43 4.54 -14.15
C ASN A 7 13.09 3.23 -13.46
N THR A 8 14.14 2.48 -13.03
CA THR A 8 13.97 1.16 -12.42
C THR A 8 13.27 1.22 -11.07
N ASN A 9 13.50 2.26 -10.28
CA ASN A 9 12.85 2.41 -8.98
C ASN A 9 11.35 2.63 -9.14
N GLU A 10 10.94 3.46 -10.11
CA GLU A 10 9.53 3.66 -10.42
C GLU A 10 8.88 2.37 -10.94
N GLN A 11 9.60 1.61 -11.76
CA GLN A 11 9.09 0.33 -12.26
C GLN A 11 8.87 -0.65 -11.12
N LEU A 12 9.79 -0.71 -10.16
CA LEU A 12 9.63 -1.57 -8.98
C LEU A 12 8.35 -1.23 -8.22
N VAL A 13 8.05 0.06 -8.06
CA VAL A 13 6.86 0.51 -7.35
C VAL A 13 5.59 0.15 -8.12
N LEU A 14 5.59 0.30 -9.45
CA LEU A 14 4.45 -0.13 -10.28
C LEU A 14 4.23 -1.63 -10.17
N ASP A 15 5.30 -2.43 -10.24
CA ASP A 15 5.22 -3.88 -10.09
C ASP A 15 4.68 -4.26 -8.70
N PHE A 16 5.13 -3.54 -7.67
CA PHE A 16 4.64 -3.74 -6.31
C PHE A 16 3.12 -3.55 -6.23
N PHE A 17 2.60 -2.45 -6.77
CA PHE A 17 1.16 -2.19 -6.73
C PHE A 17 0.36 -3.19 -7.55
N GLU A 18 0.91 -3.70 -8.64
CA GLU A 18 0.26 -4.73 -9.43
C GLU A 18 0.11 -6.02 -8.62
N VAL A 19 1.18 -6.45 -7.94
CA VAL A 19 1.15 -7.65 -7.10
C VAL A 19 0.23 -7.44 -5.89
N LEU A 20 0.30 -6.28 -5.24
CA LEU A 20 -0.58 -5.95 -4.12
C LEU A 20 -2.05 -6.03 -4.53
N SER A 21 -2.40 -5.46 -5.69
CA SER A 21 -3.77 -5.45 -6.21
C SER A 21 -4.24 -6.85 -6.64
N SER A 22 -3.32 -7.76 -6.93
CA SER A 22 -3.67 -9.14 -7.27
C SER A 22 -4.15 -9.93 -6.05
N GLY A 23 -3.79 -9.48 -4.84
CA GLY A 23 -4.12 -10.17 -3.61
C GLY A 23 -3.14 -11.29 -3.23
N ASP A 24 -2.11 -11.53 -4.04
CA ASP A 24 -1.09 -12.55 -3.75
C ASP A 24 -0.07 -12.00 -2.75
N LEU A 25 -0.37 -12.13 -1.46
CA LEU A 25 0.48 -11.61 -0.39
C LEU A 25 1.84 -12.32 -0.32
N GLU A 26 1.91 -13.59 -0.67
CA GLU A 26 3.18 -14.33 -0.66
C GLU A 26 4.15 -13.76 -1.70
N ALA A 27 3.65 -13.34 -2.86
CA ALA A 27 4.47 -12.72 -3.89
C ALA A 27 5.08 -11.39 -3.45
N LEU A 28 4.49 -10.72 -2.47
CA LEU A 28 5.03 -9.46 -1.94
C LEU A 28 6.34 -9.64 -1.17
N ARG A 29 6.62 -10.85 -0.69
CA ARG A 29 7.84 -11.10 0.12
C ARG A 29 9.11 -10.73 -0.65
N GLU A 30 9.11 -10.86 -1.94
CA GLU A 30 10.27 -10.54 -2.79
C GLU A 30 10.59 -9.04 -2.85
N PHE A 31 9.62 -8.18 -2.53
CA PHE A 31 9.82 -6.73 -2.52
C PHE A 31 10.46 -6.22 -1.22
N TYR A 32 10.52 -7.05 -0.18
CA TYR A 32 10.97 -6.64 1.15
C TYR A 32 12.21 -7.39 1.60
N HIS A 33 12.91 -6.80 2.56
CA HIS A 33 13.95 -7.46 3.36
C HIS A 33 13.58 -7.35 4.84
N GLU A 34 14.40 -7.93 5.73
CA GLU A 34 14.07 -8.04 7.15
C GLU A 34 13.92 -6.68 7.87
N HIS A 35 14.48 -5.61 7.31
CA HIS A 35 14.43 -4.26 7.88
C HIS A 35 13.46 -3.34 7.16
N SER A 36 12.75 -3.81 6.14
CA SER A 36 11.76 -3.01 5.42
C SER A 36 10.66 -2.55 6.36
N VAL A 37 10.14 -1.32 6.13
CA VAL A 37 9.10 -0.74 6.97
C VAL A 37 7.93 -0.28 6.11
N TRP A 38 6.73 -0.64 6.51
CA TRP A 38 5.49 -0.02 5.99
C TRP A 38 4.85 0.74 7.14
N GLU A 39 4.68 2.03 6.97
CA GLU A 39 4.08 2.89 7.99
C GLU A 39 2.87 3.63 7.44
N PRO A 40 1.64 3.20 7.77
CA PRO A 40 0.47 4.04 7.56
C PRO A 40 0.57 5.27 8.46
N LYS A 41 0.48 6.45 7.87
CA LYS A 41 0.62 7.71 8.60
C LYS A 41 -0.73 8.16 9.15
N VAL A 42 -1.32 7.29 9.95
CA VAL A 42 -2.62 7.48 10.61
C VAL A 42 -2.44 7.33 12.12
N LYS A 43 -3.41 7.80 12.87
CA LYS A 43 -3.41 7.73 14.33
C LYS A 43 -4.76 7.24 14.82
N ASN A 44 -4.73 6.41 15.85
CA ASN A 44 -5.92 5.95 16.58
C ASN A 44 -6.89 5.12 15.71
N ILE A 45 -6.38 4.49 14.66
CA ILE A 45 -7.13 3.49 13.89
C ILE A 45 -6.27 2.24 13.70
N ALA A 46 -6.91 1.14 13.36
CA ALA A 46 -6.22 -0.13 13.13
C ALA A 46 -5.17 0.02 12.01
N GLY A 47 -4.03 -0.62 12.18
CA GLY A 47 -2.93 -0.57 11.23
C GLY A 47 -1.92 0.54 11.46
N ALA A 48 -2.21 1.48 12.38
CA ALA A 48 -1.28 2.58 12.69
C ALA A 48 0.07 2.06 13.18
N GLY A 49 1.12 2.84 12.89
CA GLY A 49 2.46 2.53 13.36
C GLY A 49 3.32 1.82 12.32
N LYS A 50 4.53 1.47 12.72
CA LYS A 50 5.52 0.86 11.82
C LYS A 50 5.40 -0.66 11.85
N HIS A 51 5.28 -1.26 10.66
CA HIS A 51 5.29 -2.71 10.47
C HIS A 51 6.61 -3.07 9.78
N VAL A 52 7.34 -4.06 10.29
CA VAL A 52 8.73 -4.30 9.92
C VAL A 52 8.92 -5.72 9.37
N GLY A 53 9.66 -5.81 8.26
CA GLY A 53 10.04 -7.09 7.66
C GLY A 53 8.84 -7.91 7.24
N MET A 54 8.90 -9.19 7.46
CA MET A 54 7.81 -10.09 7.06
C MET A 54 6.53 -9.90 7.88
N ASP A 55 6.60 -9.21 9.03
CA ASP A 55 5.40 -8.80 9.76
C ASP A 55 4.52 -7.84 8.96
N ILE A 56 5.09 -7.12 7.99
CA ILE A 56 4.30 -6.31 7.03
C ILE A 56 3.21 -7.19 6.41
N ILE A 57 3.57 -8.40 5.99
CA ILE A 57 2.64 -9.32 5.32
C ILE A 57 1.80 -10.06 6.35
N ASP A 58 2.46 -10.68 7.34
CA ASP A 58 1.80 -11.65 8.22
C ASP A 58 0.91 -10.98 9.27
N LYS A 59 1.32 -9.81 9.80
CA LYS A 59 0.64 -9.17 10.92
C LYS A 59 -0.09 -7.88 10.55
N PHE A 60 0.19 -7.31 9.38
CA PHE A 60 -0.46 -6.08 8.93
C PHE A 60 -1.34 -6.30 7.70
N LEU A 61 -0.75 -6.71 6.58
CA LEU A 61 -1.52 -6.84 5.33
C LEU A 61 -2.55 -7.97 5.38
N ALA A 62 -2.21 -9.11 5.92
CA ALA A 62 -3.14 -10.23 5.98
C ALA A 62 -4.42 -9.87 6.74
N PRO A 63 -4.35 -9.29 7.97
CA PRO A 63 -5.57 -8.85 8.66
C PRO A 63 -6.31 -7.73 7.94
N VAL A 64 -5.60 -6.72 7.42
CA VAL A 64 -6.23 -5.56 6.76
C VAL A 64 -6.94 -5.99 5.48
N ARG A 65 -6.28 -6.76 4.64
CA ARG A 65 -6.89 -7.24 3.41
C ARG A 65 -7.97 -8.29 3.65
N GLY A 66 -7.93 -8.96 4.80
CA GLY A 66 -9.00 -9.84 5.25
C GLY A 66 -10.31 -9.13 5.56
N MET A 67 -10.29 -7.79 5.68
CA MET A 67 -11.50 -6.98 5.85
C MET A 67 -12.22 -6.72 4.53
N PHE A 68 -11.61 -7.07 3.41
CA PHE A 68 -12.13 -6.88 2.06
C PHE A 68 -12.42 -8.22 1.39
N GLU A 69 -13.20 -8.20 0.32
CA GLU A 69 -13.36 -9.36 -0.53
C GLU A 69 -12.00 -9.74 -1.15
N PRO A 70 -11.78 -11.04 -1.44
CA PRO A 70 -10.49 -11.48 -1.98
C PRO A 70 -10.04 -10.68 -3.21
N GLY A 71 -8.78 -10.21 -3.16
CA GLY A 71 -8.21 -9.38 -4.21
C GLY A 71 -8.48 -7.89 -4.08
N ASP A 72 -9.27 -7.47 -3.12
CA ASP A 72 -9.55 -6.05 -2.87
C ASP A 72 -8.76 -5.54 -1.65
N PRO A 73 -8.50 -4.23 -1.54
CA PRO A 73 -8.78 -3.21 -2.56
C PRO A 73 -7.74 -3.21 -3.67
N LYS A 74 -8.13 -2.68 -4.82
CA LYS A 74 -7.25 -2.49 -5.98
C LYS A 74 -6.68 -1.08 -5.95
N VAL A 75 -5.39 -0.94 -6.25
CA VAL A 75 -4.71 0.35 -6.28
C VAL A 75 -4.62 0.84 -7.73
N HIS A 76 -5.09 2.06 -7.97
CA HIS A 76 -5.05 2.70 -9.28
C HIS A 76 -4.09 3.89 -9.22
N VAL A 77 -2.90 3.73 -9.80
CA VAL A 77 -1.88 4.78 -9.80
C VAL A 77 -2.29 5.89 -10.78
N GLN A 78 -2.35 7.13 -10.27
CA GLN A 78 -2.75 8.30 -11.06
C GLN A 78 -1.54 9.13 -11.46
N ASN A 79 -0.54 9.24 -10.58
CA ASN A 79 0.62 10.09 -10.80
C ASN A 79 1.81 9.51 -10.05
N MET A 80 3.01 9.66 -10.64
CA MET A 80 4.23 9.13 -10.04
C MET A 80 5.42 9.99 -10.44
N PHE A 81 6.28 10.27 -9.47
CA PHE A 81 7.53 10.98 -9.72
C PHE A 81 8.57 10.52 -8.70
N SER A 82 9.85 10.74 -9.01
CA SER A 82 10.91 10.23 -8.15
C SER A 82 12.13 11.16 -8.12
N ALA A 83 12.91 11.02 -7.06
CA ALA A 83 14.18 11.73 -6.90
C ALA A 83 15.10 10.85 -6.04
N GLY A 84 16.26 10.47 -6.58
CA GLY A 84 17.17 9.57 -5.88
C GLY A 84 16.50 8.26 -5.49
N PRO A 85 16.59 7.85 -4.22
CA PRO A 85 15.95 6.63 -3.76
C PRO A 85 14.45 6.76 -3.51
N PHE A 86 13.89 7.97 -3.61
CA PHE A 86 12.50 8.24 -3.25
C PHE A 86 11.60 8.13 -4.46
N VAL A 87 10.46 7.46 -4.31
CA VAL A 87 9.37 7.41 -5.29
C VAL A 87 8.10 7.88 -4.62
N CYS A 88 7.43 8.86 -5.20
CA CYS A 88 6.15 9.37 -4.70
C CYS A 88 5.03 8.99 -5.67
N VAL A 89 3.92 8.51 -5.12
CA VAL A 89 2.78 8.04 -5.91
C VAL A 89 1.50 8.64 -5.36
N GLU A 90 0.69 9.20 -6.25
CA GLU A 90 -0.70 9.52 -5.94
C GLU A 90 -1.58 8.46 -6.58
N SER A 91 -2.52 7.93 -5.80
CA SER A 91 -3.39 6.84 -6.24
C SER A 91 -4.76 6.95 -5.60
N PHE A 92 -5.71 6.18 -6.13
CA PHE A 92 -6.94 5.88 -5.41
C PHE A 92 -7.12 4.38 -5.35
N SER A 93 -7.83 3.91 -4.33
CA SER A 93 -8.12 2.50 -4.17
C SER A 93 -9.62 2.25 -4.25
N THR A 94 -9.98 1.14 -4.87
CA THR A 94 -11.37 0.70 -4.97
C THR A 94 -11.51 -0.73 -4.51
N GLY A 95 -12.61 -1.03 -3.83
CA GLY A 95 -12.86 -2.40 -3.40
C GLY A 95 -14.19 -2.55 -2.72
N LYS A 96 -14.43 -3.75 -2.23
CA LYS A 96 -15.63 -4.07 -1.50
C LYS A 96 -15.23 -4.77 -0.21
N THR A 97 -15.82 -4.33 0.89
CA THR A 97 -15.57 -4.94 2.19
C THR A 97 -16.31 -6.26 2.31
N MET A 98 -15.91 -7.09 3.29
CA MET A 98 -16.56 -8.38 3.52
C MET A 98 -18.03 -8.23 3.91
N ASP A 99 -18.42 -7.11 4.51
CA ASP A 99 -19.82 -6.82 4.85
C ASP A 99 -20.57 -6.05 3.77
N GLY A 100 -20.00 -5.96 2.57
CA GLY A 100 -20.68 -5.44 1.38
C GLY A 100 -20.62 -3.94 1.16
N LYS A 101 -19.80 -3.21 1.92
CA LYS A 101 -19.63 -1.75 1.72
C LYS A 101 -18.66 -1.50 0.58
N ILE A 102 -18.89 -0.40 -0.13
CA ILE A 102 -17.98 0.06 -1.18
C ILE A 102 -16.89 0.91 -0.55
N TYR A 103 -15.63 0.60 -0.88
CA TYR A 103 -14.46 1.35 -0.45
C TYR A 103 -13.89 2.10 -1.64
N GLU A 104 -13.77 3.42 -1.51
CA GLU A 104 -13.09 4.28 -2.47
C GLU A 104 -12.32 5.33 -1.67
N ASN A 105 -10.99 5.31 -1.74
CA ASN A 105 -10.19 6.22 -0.93
C ASN A 105 -8.98 6.74 -1.69
N ASP A 106 -8.55 7.94 -1.36
CA ASP A 106 -7.41 8.60 -2.00
C ASP A 106 -6.16 8.42 -1.15
N TYR A 107 -5.03 8.25 -1.83
CA TYR A 107 -3.75 7.95 -1.20
C TYR A 107 -2.62 8.77 -1.79
N CYS A 108 -1.63 9.06 -0.95
CA CYS A 108 -0.31 9.46 -1.38
C CYS A 108 0.70 8.56 -0.68
N TRP A 109 1.68 8.06 -1.44
CA TRP A 109 2.67 7.12 -0.95
C TRP A 109 4.06 7.70 -1.17
N VAL A 110 4.94 7.51 -0.19
CA VAL A 110 6.36 7.81 -0.33
C VAL A 110 7.14 6.53 -0.08
N PHE A 111 7.88 6.09 -1.10
CA PHE A 111 8.72 4.90 -1.03
C PHE A 111 10.18 5.30 -0.96
N GLU A 112 10.97 4.54 -0.20
CA GLU A 112 12.42 4.57 -0.26
C GLU A 112 12.87 3.21 -0.79
N VAL A 113 13.61 3.21 -1.90
CA VAL A 113 13.94 2.01 -2.66
C VAL A 113 15.46 1.92 -2.84
N SER A 114 16.03 0.75 -2.61
CA SER A 114 17.43 0.47 -2.92
C SER A 114 17.60 -1.01 -3.28
N ASN A 115 18.55 -1.27 -4.18
CA ASN A 115 18.95 -2.65 -4.55
C ASN A 115 17.76 -3.55 -4.92
N GLY A 116 16.76 -3.00 -5.61
CA GLY A 116 15.59 -3.74 -6.06
C GLY A 116 14.62 -4.15 -4.94
N LYS A 117 14.69 -3.49 -3.79
CA LYS A 117 13.81 -3.75 -2.65
C LYS A 117 13.24 -2.44 -2.11
N ILE A 118 12.11 -2.55 -1.43
CA ILE A 118 11.52 -1.43 -0.70
C ILE A 118 12.15 -1.38 0.69
N ASP A 119 12.84 -0.29 1.01
CA ASP A 119 13.40 -0.09 2.34
C ASP A 119 12.36 0.47 3.29
N ALA A 120 11.57 1.39 2.82
CA ALA A 120 10.50 2.00 3.61
C ALA A 120 9.38 2.47 2.69
N MET A 121 8.17 2.46 3.21
CA MET A 121 7.04 3.06 2.52
C MET A 121 6.12 3.70 3.56
N ARG A 122 5.69 4.91 3.24
CA ARG A 122 4.75 5.67 4.07
C ARG A 122 3.46 5.85 3.29
N GLU A 123 2.37 5.51 3.93
CA GLU A 123 1.04 5.54 3.34
C GLU A 123 0.24 6.67 3.97
N TYR A 124 -0.16 7.64 3.16
CA TYR A 124 -1.05 8.73 3.56
C TYR A 124 -2.39 8.53 2.87
N MET A 125 -3.47 8.67 3.62
CA MET A 125 -4.81 8.44 3.09
C MET A 125 -5.81 9.37 3.78
N ASP A 126 -7.04 9.41 3.28
CA ASP A 126 -8.14 10.02 4.03
C ASP A 126 -8.51 9.07 5.17
N SER A 127 -7.91 9.31 6.33
CA SER A 127 -8.11 8.46 7.50
C SER A 127 -9.49 8.62 8.13
N HIS A 128 -10.11 9.80 7.98
CA HIS A 128 -11.46 10.02 8.45
C HIS A 128 -12.46 9.13 7.69
N TYR A 129 -12.30 9.04 6.37
CA TYR A 129 -13.11 8.16 5.56
C TYR A 129 -12.96 6.70 5.99
N THR A 130 -11.71 6.25 6.18
CA THR A 130 -11.42 4.88 6.62
C THR A 130 -12.05 4.59 7.99
N ALA A 131 -11.85 5.48 8.95
CA ALA A 131 -12.39 5.31 10.30
C ALA A 131 -13.91 5.22 10.29
N LYS A 132 -14.56 6.08 9.52
CA LYS A 132 -16.03 6.07 9.40
C LYS A 132 -16.53 4.77 8.78
N LEU A 133 -15.92 4.33 7.68
CA LEU A 133 -16.38 3.14 6.96
C LEU A 133 -16.27 1.88 7.81
N PHE A 134 -15.21 1.75 8.58
CA PHE A 134 -14.94 0.56 9.38
C PHE A 134 -15.37 0.68 10.84
N GLY A 135 -16.03 1.78 11.22
CA GLY A 135 -16.50 1.95 12.59
C GLY A 135 -15.39 2.10 13.63
N MET A 136 -14.29 2.72 13.23
CA MET A 136 -13.12 2.94 14.09
C MET A 136 -13.08 4.34 14.72
N ASP A 137 -14.09 5.15 14.46
CA ASP A 137 -14.16 6.53 14.95
C ASP A 137 -14.80 6.66 16.35
#